data_efd12d50a47ac163f9823aac73a5d0f3
#
_entry.id   efd12d50a47ac163f9823aac73a5d0f3
#
_cell.length_a   1.000
_cell.length_b   1.000
_cell.length_c   1.000
_cell.angle_alpha   90.00
_cell.angle_beta   90.00
_cell.angle_gamma   90.00
#
_symmetry.space_group_name_H-M   'P 1'
#
loop_
_entity.id
_entity.type
_entity.pdbx_description
1 polymer ?
#
loop_
_entity_poly.entity_id
_entity_poly.type
_entity_poly.pdbx_seq_one_letter_code
_entity_poly.pdbx_strand_id
1 'polypeptide(L)'
;MKKITHINKENKPSMVDISNKEITKRVAHAQSFVNFPEEITKRFVDGDIKTAKGSVFAAAIIAGVMAAKKTHELIPFCHPIGMDDCQVNIELDKSGKAKIDCICKVTHRTGIEMEAMVGASVAALTVYDMIKAISHDIVIEKTRLVSKIGGKEDFNRDKS
;
A
#
# COMPACT_ATOMS: atom_id res chain seq x y z
N MET A 1 20.62 11.51 16.02
CA MET A 1 19.30 10.88 16.21
C MET A 1 18.28 11.55 15.30
N LYS A 2 17.56 10.80 14.44
CA LYS A 2 16.50 11.39 13.59
C LYS A 2 15.35 11.83 14.49
N LYS A 3 14.86 13.06 14.31
CA LYS A 3 13.83 13.68 15.15
C LYS A 3 12.44 13.17 14.75
N ILE A 4 11.60 12.81 15.72
CA ILE A 4 10.18 12.53 15.50
C ILE A 4 9.48 13.82 15.10
N THR A 5 8.73 13.82 13.99
CA THR A 5 8.18 15.04 13.36
C THR A 5 6.69 15.29 13.64
N HIS A 6 5.94 14.28 14.11
CA HIS A 6 4.51 14.41 14.42
C HIS A 6 4.22 14.81 15.87
N ILE A 7 5.14 15.58 16.47
CA ILE A 7 5.02 16.10 17.83
C ILE A 7 5.38 17.59 17.79
N ASN A 8 4.54 18.44 18.37
CA ASN A 8 4.78 19.86 18.47
C ASN A 8 5.76 20.20 19.62
N LYS A 9 6.04 21.50 19.84
CA LYS A 9 6.95 21.98 20.90
C LYS A 9 6.47 21.66 22.32
N GLU A 10 5.17 21.39 22.50
CA GLU A 10 4.53 21.03 23.76
C GLU A 10 4.42 19.51 23.97
N ASN A 11 5.12 18.71 23.15
CA ASN A 11 5.05 17.24 23.16
C ASN A 11 3.65 16.67 22.87
N LYS A 12 2.83 17.40 22.12
CA LYS A 12 1.48 16.95 21.69
C LYS A 12 1.51 16.48 20.24
N PRO A 13 0.71 15.46 19.90
CA PRO A 13 0.57 15.01 18.52
C PRO A 13 0.09 16.13 17.61
N SER A 14 0.72 16.30 16.45
CA SER A 14 0.36 17.34 15.48
C SER A 14 0.74 16.95 14.06
N MET A 15 -0.02 17.48 13.11
CA MET A 15 0.33 17.38 11.70
C MET A 15 1.53 18.30 11.40
N VAL A 16 2.43 17.83 10.52
CA VAL A 16 3.62 18.60 10.14
C VAL A 16 3.22 19.75 9.21
N ASP A 17 3.64 20.99 9.53
CA ASP A 17 3.50 22.11 8.60
C ASP A 17 4.44 21.93 7.40
N ILE A 18 3.85 21.97 6.21
CA ILE A 18 4.54 21.81 4.92
C ILE A 18 4.53 23.07 4.06
N SER A 19 3.99 24.20 4.56
CA SER A 19 3.80 25.43 3.80
C SER A 19 5.09 25.97 3.18
N ASN A 20 6.22 25.83 3.88
CA ASN A 20 7.54 26.31 3.46
C ASN A 20 8.39 25.28 2.72
N LYS A 21 7.85 24.10 2.38
CA LYS A 21 8.58 23.08 1.63
C LYS A 21 8.43 23.29 0.12
N GLU A 22 9.45 22.92 -0.61
CA GLU A 22 9.41 22.92 -2.08
C GLU A 22 8.46 21.85 -2.62
N ILE A 23 7.82 22.19 -3.74
CA ILE A 23 7.01 21.24 -4.51
C ILE A 23 7.97 20.43 -5.39
N THR A 24 7.97 19.11 -5.20
CA THR A 24 8.78 18.18 -5.98
C THR A 24 7.95 17.01 -6.48
N LYS A 25 8.40 16.36 -7.55
CA LYS A 25 7.81 15.07 -7.99
C LYS A 25 8.26 13.98 -7.02
N ARG A 26 7.30 13.25 -6.48
CA ARG A 26 7.54 12.20 -5.49
C ARG A 26 6.92 10.89 -5.94
N VAL A 27 7.65 9.82 -5.72
CA VAL A 27 7.16 8.45 -5.98
C VAL A 27 7.40 7.62 -4.73
N ALA A 28 6.44 6.80 -4.37
CA ALA A 28 6.60 5.79 -3.33
C ALA A 28 6.11 4.44 -3.86
N HIS A 29 6.85 3.39 -3.52
CA HIS A 29 6.51 2.00 -3.82
C HIS A 29 6.42 1.21 -2.51
N ALA A 30 5.29 0.59 -2.27
CA ALA A 30 5.05 -0.32 -1.16
C ALA A 30 4.66 -1.71 -1.65
N GLN A 31 4.93 -2.71 -0.82
CA GLN A 31 4.57 -4.11 -1.06
C GLN A 31 3.82 -4.69 0.11
N SER A 32 2.92 -5.63 -0.19
CA SER A 32 2.33 -6.57 0.76
C SER A 32 2.32 -7.98 0.14
N PHE A 33 2.27 -9.00 0.99
CA PHE A 33 2.25 -10.39 0.53
C PHE A 33 1.08 -11.13 1.17
N VAL A 34 0.48 -12.05 0.40
CA VAL A 34 -0.57 -12.94 0.88
C VAL A 34 -0.16 -14.38 0.62
N ASN A 35 -0.01 -15.15 1.68
CA ASN A 35 0.25 -16.58 1.62
C ASN A 35 -1.07 -17.33 1.63
N PHE A 36 -1.20 -18.29 0.72
CA PHE A 36 -2.39 -19.10 0.60
C PHE A 36 -2.08 -20.55 1.02
N PRO A 37 -2.98 -21.21 1.77
CA PRO A 37 -2.92 -22.63 1.97
C PRO A 37 -3.17 -23.40 0.66
N GLU A 38 -2.74 -24.66 0.61
CA GLU A 38 -2.78 -25.49 -0.61
C GLU A 38 -4.18 -25.62 -1.24
N GLU A 39 -5.23 -25.67 -0.41
CA GLU A 39 -6.62 -25.75 -0.86
C GLU A 39 -7.07 -24.52 -1.67
N ILE A 40 -6.45 -23.35 -1.43
CA ILE A 40 -6.70 -22.13 -2.21
C ILE A 40 -5.79 -22.10 -3.43
N THR A 41 -4.50 -22.48 -3.32
CA THR A 41 -3.59 -22.41 -4.46
C THR A 41 -4.05 -23.30 -5.63
N LYS A 42 -4.71 -24.41 -5.35
CA LYS A 42 -5.33 -25.29 -6.36
C LYS A 42 -6.52 -24.66 -7.11
N ARG A 43 -7.05 -23.56 -6.65
CA ARG A 43 -8.21 -22.86 -7.27
C ARG A 43 -7.82 -21.71 -8.18
N PHE A 44 -6.53 -21.40 -8.29
CA PHE A 44 -6.06 -20.37 -9.22
C PHE A 44 -6.17 -20.87 -10.65
N VAL A 45 -6.81 -20.06 -11.50
CA VAL A 45 -6.91 -20.27 -12.94
C VAL A 45 -6.46 -18.98 -13.63
N ASP A 46 -5.50 -19.09 -14.54
CA ASP A 46 -4.90 -17.95 -15.24
C ASP A 46 -4.40 -16.83 -14.30
N GLY A 47 -3.85 -17.23 -13.15
CA GLY A 47 -3.24 -16.30 -12.19
C GLY A 47 -4.22 -15.58 -11.27
N ASP A 48 -5.50 -15.96 -11.24
CA ASP A 48 -6.53 -15.38 -10.38
C ASP A 48 -7.51 -16.43 -9.85
N ILE A 49 -8.31 -16.07 -8.85
CA ILE A 49 -9.45 -16.85 -8.37
C ILE A 49 -10.73 -16.11 -8.79
N LYS A 50 -11.62 -16.83 -9.51
CA LYS A 50 -12.95 -16.33 -9.83
C LYS A 50 -13.95 -16.80 -8.77
N THR A 51 -14.68 -15.86 -8.19
CA THR A 51 -15.77 -16.11 -7.25
C THR A 51 -17.11 -15.71 -7.85
N ALA A 52 -18.21 -16.01 -7.17
CA ALA A 52 -19.54 -15.50 -7.55
C ALA A 52 -19.59 -13.95 -7.55
N LYS A 53 -18.67 -13.29 -6.82
CA LYS A 53 -18.52 -11.82 -6.78
C LYS A 53 -17.55 -11.28 -7.85
N GLY A 54 -17.00 -12.14 -8.71
CA GLY A 54 -16.03 -11.80 -9.76
C GLY A 54 -14.59 -12.19 -9.45
N SER A 55 -13.66 -11.58 -10.16
CA SER A 55 -12.21 -11.73 -10.01
C SER A 55 -11.74 -11.17 -8.67
N VAL A 56 -11.00 -11.97 -7.90
CA VAL A 56 -10.45 -11.57 -6.59
C VAL A 56 -9.41 -10.47 -6.75
N PHE A 57 -8.47 -10.64 -7.67
CA PHE A 57 -7.40 -9.65 -7.84
C PHE A 57 -7.90 -8.35 -8.46
N ALA A 58 -8.83 -8.38 -9.41
CA ALA A 58 -9.43 -7.17 -9.95
C ALA A 58 -10.13 -6.34 -8.85
N ALA A 59 -10.92 -6.99 -7.99
CA ALA A 59 -11.58 -6.31 -6.87
C ALA A 59 -10.55 -5.74 -5.87
N ALA A 60 -9.49 -6.47 -5.56
CA ALA A 60 -8.42 -6.04 -4.66
C ALA A 60 -7.63 -4.84 -5.23
N ILE A 61 -7.34 -4.83 -6.52
CA ILE A 61 -6.69 -3.71 -7.21
C ILE A 61 -7.53 -2.44 -7.08
N ILE A 62 -8.82 -2.52 -7.38
CA ILE A 62 -9.74 -1.39 -7.26
C ILE A 62 -9.81 -0.88 -5.81
N ALA A 63 -9.96 -1.79 -4.85
CA ALA A 63 -10.02 -1.44 -3.43
C ALA A 63 -8.71 -0.78 -2.94
N GLY A 64 -7.56 -1.26 -3.39
CA GLY A 64 -6.25 -0.67 -3.08
C GLY A 64 -6.13 0.76 -3.59
N VAL A 65 -6.53 1.02 -4.84
CA VAL A 65 -6.53 2.38 -5.42
C VAL A 65 -7.49 3.30 -4.66
N MET A 66 -8.70 2.82 -4.34
CA MET A 66 -9.67 3.59 -3.56
C MET A 66 -9.16 3.93 -2.17
N ALA A 67 -8.52 2.98 -1.49
CA ALA A 67 -7.96 3.17 -0.15
C ALA A 67 -6.78 4.14 -0.14
N ALA A 68 -5.88 4.05 -1.12
CA ALA A 68 -4.79 5.01 -1.28
C ALA A 68 -5.30 6.45 -1.37
N LYS A 69 -6.40 6.70 -2.11
CA LYS A 69 -7.05 8.02 -2.21
C LYS A 69 -7.66 8.52 -0.90
N LYS A 70 -7.94 7.62 0.05
CA LYS A 70 -8.58 7.92 1.33
C LYS A 70 -7.63 7.82 2.53
N THR A 71 -6.33 7.78 2.29
CA THR A 71 -5.32 7.62 3.34
C THR A 71 -5.46 8.65 4.45
N HIS A 72 -5.71 9.91 4.13
CA HIS A 72 -5.87 10.99 5.12
C HIS A 72 -7.15 10.84 5.99
N GLU A 73 -8.14 10.08 5.55
CA GLU A 73 -9.32 9.74 6.35
C GLU A 73 -9.03 8.62 7.36
N LEU A 74 -8.00 7.79 7.11
CA LEU A 74 -7.64 6.63 7.92
C LEU A 74 -6.47 6.94 8.88
N ILE A 75 -5.52 7.76 8.45
CA ILE A 75 -4.29 8.08 9.17
C ILE A 75 -4.33 9.54 9.63
N PRO A 76 -4.52 9.82 10.93
CA PRO A 76 -4.93 11.14 11.43
C PRO A 76 -4.06 12.32 11.03
N PHE A 77 -2.74 12.12 10.90
CA PHE A 77 -1.79 13.21 10.59
C PHE A 77 -1.26 13.20 9.16
N CYS A 78 -1.87 12.39 8.27
CA CYS A 78 -1.61 12.48 6.85
C CYS A 78 -2.31 13.70 6.24
N HIS A 79 -1.61 14.39 5.35
CA HIS A 79 -2.18 15.49 4.59
C HIS A 79 -3.15 14.96 3.53
N PRO A 80 -4.25 15.66 3.23
CA PRO A 80 -5.10 15.34 2.08
C PRO A 80 -4.33 15.64 0.79
N ILE A 81 -3.96 14.60 0.06
CA ILE A 81 -3.15 14.69 -1.15
C ILE A 81 -3.95 14.27 -2.36
N GLY A 82 -3.99 15.11 -3.40
CA GLY A 82 -4.42 14.71 -4.74
C GLY A 82 -3.28 14.00 -5.45
N MET A 83 -3.38 12.68 -5.63
CA MET A 83 -2.35 11.90 -6.34
C MET A 83 -2.40 12.12 -7.85
N ASP A 84 -1.22 12.17 -8.48
CA ASP A 84 -1.09 12.21 -9.94
C ASP A 84 -1.30 10.81 -10.55
N ASP A 85 -0.85 9.75 -9.86
CA ASP A 85 -0.96 8.35 -10.31
C ASP A 85 -0.99 7.39 -9.11
N CYS A 86 -1.74 6.29 -9.25
CA CYS A 86 -1.76 5.19 -8.30
C CYS A 86 -1.94 3.87 -9.06
N GLN A 87 -0.95 3.01 -9.02
CA GLN A 87 -0.95 1.71 -9.67
C GLN A 87 -0.84 0.61 -8.61
N VAL A 88 -1.79 -0.30 -8.62
CA VAL A 88 -1.76 -1.53 -7.82
C VAL A 88 -1.64 -2.70 -8.75
N ASN A 89 -0.64 -3.55 -8.55
CA ASN A 89 -0.43 -4.78 -9.29
C ASN A 89 -0.39 -5.97 -8.34
N ILE A 90 -0.95 -7.10 -8.75
CA ILE A 90 -0.96 -8.34 -7.98
C ILE A 90 -0.48 -9.47 -8.88
N GLU A 91 0.57 -10.16 -8.44
CA GLU A 91 1.18 -11.28 -9.13
C GLU A 91 1.32 -12.47 -8.19
N LEU A 92 1.05 -13.69 -8.71
CA LEU A 92 1.40 -14.92 -8.02
C LEU A 92 2.86 -15.28 -8.32
N ASP A 93 3.61 -15.55 -7.28
CA ASP A 93 4.93 -16.15 -7.45
C ASP A 93 4.82 -17.67 -7.68
N LYS A 94 5.96 -18.31 -7.97
CA LYS A 94 6.03 -19.75 -8.23
C LYS A 94 5.62 -20.62 -7.03
N SER A 95 5.61 -20.06 -5.82
CA SER A 95 5.18 -20.76 -4.60
C SER A 95 3.67 -20.61 -4.33
N GLY A 96 2.94 -19.87 -5.19
CA GLY A 96 1.52 -19.56 -5.00
C GLY A 96 1.26 -18.44 -4.00
N LYS A 97 2.27 -17.64 -3.64
CA LYS A 97 2.12 -16.43 -2.83
C LYS A 97 1.76 -15.25 -3.73
N ALA A 98 0.74 -14.48 -3.36
CA ALA A 98 0.47 -13.22 -4.04
C ALA A 98 1.39 -12.12 -3.53
N LYS A 99 2.09 -11.48 -4.46
CA LYS A 99 2.84 -10.24 -4.24
C LYS A 99 2.00 -9.07 -4.74
N ILE A 100 1.76 -8.11 -3.88
CA ILE A 100 1.00 -6.89 -4.15
C ILE A 100 1.97 -5.74 -4.15
N ASP A 101 2.08 -5.05 -5.26
CA ASP A 101 2.85 -3.82 -5.44
C ASP A 101 1.88 -2.64 -5.54
N CYS A 102 2.10 -1.58 -4.75
CA CYS A 102 1.39 -0.32 -4.88
C CYS A 102 2.40 0.81 -5.11
N ILE A 103 2.27 1.51 -6.24
CA ILE A 103 3.12 2.63 -6.62
C ILE A 103 2.26 3.88 -6.74
N CYS A 104 2.58 4.89 -5.94
CA CYS A 104 1.91 6.18 -5.97
C CYS A 104 2.86 7.28 -6.42
N LYS A 105 2.33 8.26 -7.19
CA LYS A 105 3.07 9.44 -7.66
C LYS A 105 2.30 10.72 -7.33
N VAL A 106 3.04 11.75 -6.98
CA VAL A 106 2.47 13.08 -6.71
C VAL A 106 3.51 14.18 -6.94
N THR A 107 3.04 15.34 -7.38
CA THR A 107 3.80 16.58 -7.40
C THR A 107 3.34 17.43 -6.23
N HIS A 108 4.04 17.34 -5.09
CA HIS A 108 3.59 17.93 -3.83
C HIS A 108 4.74 18.27 -2.86
N ARG A 109 4.40 18.94 -1.74
CA ARG A 109 5.32 19.32 -0.64
C ARG A 109 5.58 18.21 0.36
N THR A 110 4.76 17.16 0.39
CA THR A 110 4.91 16.02 1.31
C THR A 110 5.06 14.71 0.57
N GLY A 111 5.54 13.68 1.26
CA GLY A 111 5.71 12.33 0.71
C GLY A 111 4.37 11.63 0.48
N ILE A 112 4.40 10.54 -0.25
CA ILE A 112 3.24 9.73 -0.63
C ILE A 112 3.40 8.26 -0.18
N GLU A 113 4.27 8.03 0.80
CA GLU A 113 4.61 6.70 1.31
C GLU A 113 3.40 6.01 1.96
N MET A 114 2.59 6.80 2.70
CA MET A 114 1.43 6.24 3.41
C MET A 114 0.33 5.82 2.44
N GLU A 115 0.10 6.57 1.38
CA GLU A 115 -0.84 6.21 0.32
C GLU A 115 -0.46 4.88 -0.34
N ALA A 116 0.82 4.70 -0.67
CA ALA A 116 1.31 3.44 -1.22
C ALA A 116 1.14 2.27 -0.23
N MET A 117 1.47 2.48 1.05
CA MET A 117 1.33 1.44 2.08
C MET A 117 -0.13 1.10 2.37
N VAL A 118 -1.01 2.08 2.46
CA VAL A 118 -2.46 1.87 2.66
C VAL A 118 -3.04 1.12 1.45
N GLY A 119 -2.68 1.52 0.24
CA GLY A 119 -3.11 0.85 -0.99
C GLY A 119 -2.72 -0.63 -1.01
N ALA A 120 -1.46 -0.96 -0.73
CA ALA A 120 -0.99 -2.34 -0.68
C ALA A 120 -1.67 -3.15 0.44
N SER A 121 -1.87 -2.54 1.62
CA SER A 121 -2.51 -3.20 2.77
C SER A 121 -3.97 -3.52 2.51
N VAL A 122 -4.74 -2.57 1.98
CA VAL A 122 -6.17 -2.76 1.72
C VAL A 122 -6.40 -3.71 0.54
N ALA A 123 -5.53 -3.72 -0.46
CA ALA A 123 -5.57 -4.73 -1.51
C ALA A 123 -5.39 -6.15 -0.90
N ALA A 124 -4.42 -6.34 -0.02
CA ALA A 124 -4.20 -7.61 0.67
C ALA A 124 -5.41 -8.03 1.54
N LEU A 125 -5.99 -7.09 2.30
CA LEU A 125 -7.20 -7.32 3.09
C LEU A 125 -8.40 -7.70 2.20
N THR A 126 -8.52 -7.10 1.02
CA THR A 126 -9.59 -7.41 0.07
C THR A 126 -9.42 -8.81 -0.51
N VAL A 127 -8.20 -9.24 -0.83
CA VAL A 127 -7.92 -10.63 -1.22
C VAL A 127 -8.39 -11.58 -0.11
N TYR A 128 -8.00 -11.32 1.14
CA TYR A 128 -8.44 -12.13 2.28
C TYR A 128 -9.97 -12.18 2.40
N ASP A 129 -10.65 -11.04 2.39
CA ASP A 129 -12.10 -10.94 2.55
C ASP A 129 -12.87 -11.74 1.49
N MET A 130 -12.43 -11.67 0.24
CA MET A 130 -13.12 -12.33 -0.87
C MET A 130 -13.03 -13.85 -0.84
N ILE A 131 -12.00 -14.42 -0.21
CA ILE A 131 -11.75 -15.88 -0.22
C ILE A 131 -11.73 -16.53 1.17
N LYS A 132 -11.88 -15.78 2.25
CA LYS A 132 -11.89 -16.28 3.64
C LYS A 132 -12.95 -17.36 3.91
N ALA A 133 -14.02 -17.43 3.12
CA ALA A 133 -15.04 -18.48 3.22
C ALA A 133 -14.49 -19.87 2.81
N ILE A 134 -13.35 -19.93 2.10
CA ILE A 134 -12.69 -21.19 1.72
C ILE A 134 -11.75 -21.64 2.83
N SER A 135 -10.96 -20.71 3.39
CA SER A 135 -10.03 -20.98 4.48
C SER A 135 -9.72 -19.72 5.25
N HIS A 136 -9.54 -19.85 6.56
CA HIS A 136 -9.02 -18.79 7.43
C HIS A 136 -7.49 -18.80 7.58
N ASP A 137 -6.80 -19.83 7.03
CA ASP A 137 -5.34 -20.00 7.10
C ASP A 137 -4.59 -19.13 6.06
N ILE A 138 -5.26 -18.09 5.54
CA ILE A 138 -4.65 -17.07 4.68
C ILE A 138 -3.87 -16.11 5.57
N VAL A 139 -2.61 -15.86 5.23
CA VAL A 139 -1.74 -14.98 6.01
C VAL A 139 -1.30 -13.78 5.18
N ILE A 140 -1.65 -12.56 5.66
CA ILE A 140 -1.10 -11.31 5.12
C ILE A 140 0.20 -11.02 5.85
N GLU A 141 1.28 -10.78 5.10
CA GLU A 141 2.60 -10.54 5.70
C GLU A 141 3.38 -9.43 5.01
N LYS A 142 4.38 -8.92 5.71
CA LYS A 142 5.44 -8.04 5.17
C LYS A 142 4.95 -6.80 4.44
N THR A 143 3.86 -6.16 4.87
CA THR A 143 3.56 -4.83 4.33
C THR A 143 4.72 -3.88 4.65
N ARG A 144 5.36 -3.34 3.61
CA ARG A 144 6.58 -2.54 3.74
C ARG A 144 6.73 -1.51 2.64
N LEU A 145 7.38 -0.40 2.97
CA LEU A 145 7.91 0.52 1.97
C LEU A 145 9.13 -0.15 1.29
N VAL A 146 9.14 -0.19 -0.02
CA VAL A 146 10.25 -0.69 -0.85
C VAL A 146 11.17 0.45 -1.24
N SER A 147 10.60 1.52 -1.76
CA SER A 147 11.37 2.70 -2.16
C SER A 147 10.55 3.98 -2.09
N LYS A 148 11.25 5.10 -1.99
CA LYS A 148 10.70 6.44 -2.19
C LYS A 148 11.76 7.36 -2.79
N ILE A 149 11.32 8.31 -3.61
CA ILE A 149 12.19 9.33 -4.23
C ILE A 149 11.54 10.70 -4.23
N GLY A 150 12.35 11.74 -4.40
CA GLY A 150 11.93 13.12 -4.56
C GLY A 150 11.61 13.85 -3.26
N GLY A 151 11.85 13.24 -2.11
CA GLY A 151 11.75 13.84 -0.79
C GLY A 151 13.07 14.40 -0.26
N LYS A 152 13.14 14.64 1.06
CA LYS A 152 14.37 15.09 1.73
C LYS A 152 15.51 14.06 1.63
N GLU A 153 15.15 12.78 1.69
CA GLU A 153 16.05 11.63 1.55
C GLU A 153 15.35 10.58 0.70
N ASP A 154 16.02 10.07 -0.31
CA ASP A 154 15.58 8.91 -1.06
C ASP A 154 15.83 7.65 -0.22
N PHE A 155 14.99 6.64 -0.44
CA PHE A 155 15.11 5.35 0.23
C PHE A 155 14.90 4.22 -0.78
N ASN A 156 15.73 3.19 -0.69
CA ASN A 156 15.55 1.96 -1.46
C ASN A 156 16.00 0.78 -0.61
N ARG A 157 15.07 -0.14 -0.32
CA ARG A 157 15.30 -1.30 0.56
C ARG A 157 16.31 -2.29 -0.01
N ASP A 158 16.34 -2.44 -1.33
CA ASP A 158 17.23 -3.41 -1.99
C ASP A 158 18.68 -2.90 -2.11
N LYS A 159 18.91 -1.64 -1.73
CA LYS A 159 20.24 -1.00 -1.70
C LYS A 159 20.71 -0.67 -0.27
N SER A 160 19.97 -1.13 0.74
CA SER A 160 20.25 -0.84 2.16
C SER A 160 20.95 -2.00 2.83
#